data_f0342da356c06a400a72b17589bffabf
#
_entry.id   f0342da356c06a400a72b17589bffabf
#
_cell.length_a   1.000
_cell.length_b   1.000
_cell.length_c   1.000
_cell.angle_alpha   90.00
_cell.angle_beta   90.00
_cell.angle_gamma   90.00
#
_symmetry.space_group_name_H-M   'P 1'
#
loop_
_entity.id
_entity.type
_entity.pdbx_description
1 polymer ?
#
loop_
_entity_poly.entity_id
_entity_poly.type
_entity_poly.pdbx_seq_one_letter_code
_entity_poly.pdbx_strand_id
1 'polypeptide(L)'
;LLLSLILFFIIFELYKCKFIYDIYDYIITFSLIFILIFVVHKYQIINILNFIFIFLVLINVYFPNFYLKKIFLISILIFVYNFFSILLIDRNIFYFIFFISFLNDTLAYIFGKLIKGPLIIPSISPNKTWSGTLISFIISLFVIYYFDNPIILSCLLSISLFFGDIFFSYIKRKNNLKDFSNFLRGHGGILDRLDSMFFFIII
;
A
#
# COMPACT_ATOMS: atom_id res chain seq x y z
N LEU A 1 19.13 -3.65 9.97
CA LEU A 1 19.16 -2.26 10.44
C LEU A 1 18.18 -1.38 9.64
N LEU A 2 18.27 -1.35 8.29
CA LEU A 2 17.35 -0.53 7.45
C LEU A 2 15.88 -0.93 7.63
N LEU A 3 15.62 -2.23 7.71
CA LEU A 3 14.29 -2.81 7.89
C LEU A 3 13.65 -2.42 9.22
N SER A 4 14.42 -2.47 10.29
CA SER A 4 13.93 -2.07 11.62
C SER A 4 13.62 -0.57 11.70
N LEU A 5 14.36 0.25 10.96
CA LEU A 5 14.09 1.68 10.85
C LEU A 5 12.77 1.95 10.09
N ILE A 6 12.53 1.30 8.97
CA ILE A 6 11.27 1.45 8.21
C ILE A 6 10.09 1.02 9.07
N LEU A 7 10.17 -0.13 9.75
CA LEU A 7 9.15 -0.59 10.69
C LEU A 7 8.89 0.41 11.80
N PHE A 8 9.95 0.92 12.41
CA PHE A 8 9.83 1.94 13.47
C PHE A 8 9.08 3.17 12.97
N PHE A 9 9.41 3.67 11.78
CA PHE A 9 8.75 4.83 11.23
C PHE A 9 7.28 4.56 10.86
N ILE A 10 6.94 3.40 10.32
CA ILE A 10 5.56 3.01 10.03
C ILE A 10 4.74 2.97 11.32
N ILE A 11 5.26 2.36 12.38
CA ILE A 11 4.58 2.30 13.69
C ILE A 11 4.45 3.70 14.29
N PHE A 12 5.47 4.54 14.17
CA PHE A 12 5.44 5.92 14.62
C PHE A 12 4.37 6.76 13.90
N GLU A 13 4.24 6.60 12.58
CA GLU A 13 3.19 7.25 11.79
C GLU A 13 1.78 6.78 12.21
N LEU A 14 1.58 5.48 12.39
CA LEU A 14 0.30 4.93 12.85
C LEU A 14 -0.08 5.44 14.25
N TYR A 15 0.90 5.59 15.13
CA TYR A 15 0.69 6.20 16.45
C TYR A 15 0.28 7.66 16.31
N LYS A 16 1.02 8.46 15.57
CA LYS A 16 0.74 9.88 15.35
C LYS A 16 -0.65 10.12 14.75
N CYS A 17 -1.11 9.24 13.89
CA CYS A 17 -2.44 9.27 13.28
C CYS A 17 -3.56 8.73 14.19
N LYS A 18 -3.26 8.36 15.42
CA LYS A 18 -4.21 7.77 16.36
C LYS A 18 -4.86 6.48 15.84
N PHE A 19 -4.12 5.66 15.10
CA PHE A 19 -4.51 4.27 14.78
C PHE A 19 -4.13 3.31 15.89
N ILE A 20 -3.10 3.65 16.66
CA ILE A 20 -2.64 2.97 17.86
C ILE A 20 -2.90 3.92 19.03
N TYR A 21 -3.78 3.55 19.94
CA TYR A 21 -4.16 4.42 21.07
C TYR A 21 -3.50 4.03 22.38
N ASP A 22 -3.44 2.71 22.65
CA ASP A 22 -3.07 2.18 23.94
C ASP A 22 -1.80 1.34 23.86
N ILE A 23 -1.14 1.18 25.01
CA ILE A 23 0.03 0.30 25.14
C ILE A 23 -0.29 -1.14 24.73
N TYR A 24 -1.54 -1.57 24.90
CA TYR A 24 -2.05 -2.88 24.45
C TYR A 24 -2.03 -3.01 22.93
N ASP A 25 -2.37 -1.95 22.20
CA ASP A 25 -2.30 -1.95 20.72
C ASP A 25 -0.85 -2.09 20.25
N TYR A 26 0.13 -1.52 20.95
CA TYR A 26 1.54 -1.72 20.67
C TYR A 26 1.97 -3.16 20.94
N ILE A 27 1.60 -3.74 22.08
CA ILE A 27 1.95 -5.12 22.42
C ILE A 27 1.33 -6.07 21.39
N ILE A 28 0.06 -5.86 21.02
CA ILE A 28 -0.62 -6.66 19.99
C ILE A 28 0.08 -6.52 18.64
N THR A 29 0.45 -5.32 18.21
CA THR A 29 1.13 -5.11 16.92
C THR A 29 2.50 -5.78 16.89
N PHE A 30 3.31 -5.64 17.94
CA PHE A 30 4.61 -6.29 18.04
C PHE A 30 4.50 -7.81 18.12
N SER A 31 3.57 -8.34 18.91
CA SER A 31 3.36 -9.79 19.00
C SER A 31 2.86 -10.38 17.68
N LEU A 32 1.96 -9.71 16.98
CA LEU A 32 1.49 -10.13 15.66
C LEU A 32 2.63 -10.11 14.61
N ILE A 33 3.47 -9.08 14.57
CA ILE A 33 4.64 -9.03 13.69
C ILE A 33 5.56 -10.21 13.99
N PHE A 34 5.85 -10.47 15.26
CA PHE A 34 6.73 -11.57 15.68
C PHE A 34 6.15 -12.93 15.29
N ILE A 35 4.85 -13.14 15.54
CA ILE A 35 4.14 -14.37 15.16
C ILE A 35 4.13 -14.53 13.64
N LEU A 36 3.84 -13.47 12.88
CA LEU A 36 3.84 -13.51 11.43
C LEU A 36 5.22 -13.90 10.88
N ILE A 37 6.29 -13.28 11.36
CA ILE A 37 7.65 -13.61 10.92
C ILE A 37 7.99 -15.07 11.24
N PHE A 38 7.67 -15.55 12.42
CA PHE A 38 8.04 -16.90 12.84
C PHE A 38 7.18 -18.00 12.23
N VAL A 39 5.84 -17.82 12.27
CA VAL A 39 4.88 -18.85 11.82
C VAL A 39 4.84 -18.96 10.30
N VAL A 40 4.83 -17.83 9.60
CA VAL A 40 4.70 -17.82 8.15
C VAL A 40 5.97 -18.30 7.48
N HIS A 41 7.13 -17.92 7.99
CA HIS A 41 8.40 -18.40 7.46
C HIS A 41 8.54 -19.92 7.63
N LYS A 42 8.04 -20.48 8.74
CA LYS A 42 8.11 -21.93 9.01
C LYS A 42 7.13 -22.77 8.20
N TYR A 43 5.92 -22.25 7.94
CA TYR A 43 4.82 -23.04 7.37
C TYR A 43 4.43 -22.69 5.94
N GLN A 44 5.11 -21.73 5.30
CA GLN A 44 4.81 -21.24 3.94
C GLN A 44 3.33 -20.84 3.72
N ILE A 45 2.69 -20.28 4.74
CA ILE A 45 1.25 -19.93 4.76
C ILE A 45 1.01 -18.55 4.07
N ILE A 46 1.94 -18.08 3.26
CA ILE A 46 1.87 -16.75 2.62
C ILE A 46 0.55 -16.57 1.84
N ASN A 47 0.13 -17.56 1.08
CA ASN A 47 -1.09 -17.48 0.26
C ASN A 47 -2.37 -17.32 1.11
N ILE A 48 -2.43 -17.97 2.27
CA ILE A 48 -3.57 -17.85 3.19
C ILE A 48 -3.62 -16.44 3.80
N LEU A 49 -2.47 -15.87 4.15
CA LEU A 49 -2.38 -14.51 4.67
C LEU A 49 -2.81 -13.47 3.63
N ASN A 50 -2.42 -13.65 2.39
CA ASN A 50 -2.82 -12.77 1.30
C ASN A 50 -4.33 -12.82 1.07
N PHE A 51 -4.93 -14.01 1.16
CA PHE A 51 -6.39 -14.16 1.08
C PHE A 51 -7.11 -13.46 2.25
N ILE A 52 -6.63 -13.65 3.48
CA ILE A 52 -7.15 -12.95 4.66
C ILE A 52 -7.01 -11.43 4.50
N PHE A 53 -5.91 -10.96 3.95
CA PHE A 53 -5.67 -9.55 3.70
C PHE A 53 -6.72 -8.96 2.75
N ILE A 54 -6.97 -9.58 1.59
CA ILE A 54 -8.00 -9.13 0.64
C ILE A 54 -9.37 -9.08 1.32
N PHE A 55 -9.70 -10.11 2.09
CA PHE A 55 -10.96 -10.17 2.83
C PHE A 55 -11.09 -9.03 3.86
N LEU A 56 -10.02 -8.74 4.62
CA LEU A 56 -9.99 -7.62 5.57
C LEU A 56 -10.15 -6.27 4.89
N VAL A 57 -9.54 -6.09 3.73
CA VAL A 57 -9.69 -4.86 2.94
C VAL A 57 -11.14 -4.69 2.48
N LEU A 58 -11.79 -5.75 2.00
CA LEU A 58 -13.21 -5.71 1.62
C LEU A 58 -14.12 -5.36 2.80
N ILE A 59 -13.86 -5.93 3.99
CA ILE A 59 -14.58 -5.56 5.21
C ILE A 59 -14.40 -4.08 5.55
N ASN A 60 -13.20 -3.53 5.38
CA ASN A 60 -12.93 -2.11 5.62
C ASN A 60 -13.75 -1.18 4.73
N VAL A 61 -14.03 -1.60 3.51
CA VAL A 61 -14.87 -0.82 2.58
C VAL A 61 -16.34 -0.88 2.98
N TYR A 62 -16.82 -2.05 3.44
CA TYR A 62 -18.23 -2.30 3.72
C TYR A 62 -18.70 -1.82 5.10
N PHE A 63 -17.86 -1.90 6.14
CA PHE A 63 -18.24 -1.56 7.53
C PHE A 63 -17.49 -0.32 8.05
N PRO A 64 -18.07 0.87 7.96
CA PRO A 64 -17.30 2.11 8.01
C PRO A 64 -16.88 2.67 9.38
N ASN A 65 -17.33 2.20 10.54
CA ASN A 65 -17.25 3.10 11.70
C ASN A 65 -16.34 2.74 12.88
N PHE A 66 -16.28 1.54 13.37
CA PHE A 66 -15.52 1.27 14.62
C PHE A 66 -14.31 0.37 14.41
N TYR A 67 -14.44 -0.60 13.54
CA TYR A 67 -13.40 -1.60 13.27
C TYR A 67 -12.35 -1.13 12.25
N LEU A 68 -12.62 -0.04 11.54
CA LEU A 68 -11.83 0.45 10.41
C LEU A 68 -10.36 0.66 10.77
N LYS A 69 -10.07 1.24 11.93
CA LYS A 69 -8.70 1.48 12.38
C LYS A 69 -7.95 0.19 12.71
N LYS A 70 -8.59 -0.75 13.42
CA LYS A 70 -7.95 -2.02 13.80
C LYS A 70 -7.74 -2.94 12.59
N ILE A 71 -8.73 -3.00 11.69
CA ILE A 71 -8.62 -3.80 10.47
C ILE A 71 -7.55 -3.20 9.54
N PHE A 72 -7.48 -1.88 9.40
CA PHE A 72 -6.42 -1.21 8.65
C PHE A 72 -5.04 -1.48 9.24
N LEU A 73 -4.93 -1.47 10.56
CA LEU A 73 -3.68 -1.79 11.27
C LEU A 73 -3.24 -3.24 10.97
N ILE A 74 -4.16 -4.20 11.03
CA ILE A 74 -3.86 -5.59 10.68
C ILE A 74 -3.43 -5.70 9.20
N SER A 75 -4.12 -5.01 8.30
CA SER A 75 -3.77 -5.03 6.88
C SER A 75 -2.38 -4.43 6.62
N ILE A 76 -2.00 -3.36 7.32
CA ILE A 76 -0.63 -2.81 7.25
C ILE A 76 0.40 -3.82 7.78
N LEU A 77 0.10 -4.56 8.84
CA LEU A 77 1.03 -5.56 9.37
C LEU A 77 1.30 -6.69 8.36
N ILE A 78 0.26 -7.16 7.68
CA ILE A 78 0.40 -8.17 6.62
C ILE A 78 1.20 -7.59 5.44
N PHE A 79 0.93 -6.35 5.05
CA PHE A 79 1.69 -5.66 4.01
C PHE A 79 3.18 -5.55 4.38
N VAL A 80 3.48 -5.09 5.57
CA VAL A 80 4.84 -4.96 6.08
C VAL A 80 5.56 -6.31 6.08
N TYR A 81 4.88 -7.38 6.51
CA TYR A 81 5.42 -8.72 6.45
C TYR A 81 5.78 -9.14 5.01
N ASN A 82 4.85 -8.99 4.05
CA ASN A 82 5.09 -9.32 2.65
C ASN A 82 6.22 -8.47 2.05
N PHE A 83 6.24 -7.18 2.35
CA PHE A 83 7.28 -6.25 1.94
C PHE A 83 8.68 -6.71 2.37
N PHE A 84 8.81 -7.20 3.61
CA PHE A 84 10.07 -7.72 4.12
C PHE A 84 10.41 -9.09 3.56
N SER A 85 9.44 -9.97 3.37
CA SER A 85 9.68 -11.30 2.81
C SER A 85 10.22 -11.21 1.38
N ILE A 86 9.66 -10.34 0.54
CA ILE A 86 10.15 -10.12 -0.82
C ILE A 86 11.59 -9.57 -0.82
N LEU A 87 11.88 -8.58 0.04
CA LEU A 87 13.23 -8.04 0.15
C LEU A 87 14.28 -9.09 0.56
N LEU A 88 13.89 -10.05 1.39
CA LEU A 88 14.79 -11.13 1.84
C LEU A 88 14.94 -12.23 0.80
N ILE A 89 13.90 -12.54 0.03
CA ILE A 89 13.90 -13.61 -0.96
C ILE A 89 14.59 -13.14 -2.24
N ASP A 90 14.15 -12.02 -2.81
CA ASP A 90 14.71 -11.50 -4.05
C ASP A 90 14.73 -9.96 -4.06
N ARG A 91 15.93 -9.41 -3.97
CA ARG A 91 16.17 -7.98 -4.00
C ARG A 91 15.82 -7.34 -5.34
N ASN A 92 15.97 -8.07 -6.45
CA ASN A 92 15.70 -7.53 -7.78
C ASN A 92 14.19 -7.32 -7.97
N ILE A 93 13.38 -8.28 -7.52
CA ILE A 93 11.91 -8.14 -7.50
C ILE A 93 11.52 -6.96 -6.61
N PHE A 94 12.14 -6.82 -5.44
CA PHE A 94 11.88 -5.69 -4.56
C PHE A 94 12.17 -4.33 -5.23
N TYR A 95 13.33 -4.18 -5.87
CA TYR A 95 13.66 -2.94 -6.60
C TYR A 95 12.75 -2.69 -7.78
N PHE A 96 12.33 -3.74 -8.46
CA PHE A 96 11.38 -3.67 -9.56
C PHE A 96 10.01 -3.14 -9.10
N ILE A 97 9.47 -3.65 -7.99
CA ILE A 97 8.22 -3.17 -7.39
C ILE A 97 8.31 -1.67 -7.06
N PHE A 98 9.41 -1.26 -6.43
CA PHE A 98 9.66 0.15 -6.13
C PHE A 98 9.70 1.02 -7.38
N PHE A 99 10.42 0.57 -8.40
CA PHE A 99 10.54 1.28 -9.67
C PHE A 99 9.19 1.45 -10.36
N ILE A 100 8.41 0.37 -10.48
CA ILE A 100 7.09 0.40 -11.13
C ILE A 100 6.11 1.31 -10.37
N SER A 101 6.08 1.23 -9.06
CA SER A 101 5.23 2.08 -8.22
C SER A 101 5.57 3.57 -8.44
N PHE A 102 6.85 3.94 -8.33
CA PHE A 102 7.29 5.30 -8.56
C PHE A 102 7.01 5.79 -9.99
N LEU A 103 7.22 4.94 -10.98
CA LEU A 103 6.92 5.22 -12.38
C LEU A 103 5.43 5.47 -12.58
N ASN A 104 4.56 4.60 -12.04
CA ASN A 104 3.11 4.77 -12.13
C ASN A 104 2.64 6.10 -11.55
N ASP A 105 3.11 6.48 -10.36
CA ASP A 105 2.71 7.72 -9.70
C ASP A 105 3.19 8.96 -10.46
N THR A 106 4.42 8.94 -10.95
CA THR A 106 4.98 10.06 -11.74
C THR A 106 4.25 10.22 -13.06
N LEU A 107 3.95 9.15 -13.76
CA LEU A 107 3.20 9.20 -15.02
C LEU A 107 1.76 9.66 -14.79
N ALA A 108 1.08 9.15 -13.77
CA ALA A 108 -0.27 9.58 -13.42
C ALA A 108 -0.33 11.08 -13.14
N TYR A 109 0.66 11.62 -12.43
CA TYR A 109 0.76 13.06 -12.17
C TYR A 109 1.04 13.88 -13.43
N ILE A 110 2.06 13.50 -14.22
CA ILE A 110 2.46 14.23 -15.42
C ILE A 110 1.32 14.29 -16.43
N PHE A 111 0.79 13.14 -16.82
CA PHE A 111 -0.26 13.07 -17.83
C PHE A 111 -1.60 13.59 -17.32
N GLY A 112 -1.89 13.43 -16.04
CA GLY A 112 -3.06 14.07 -15.43
C GLY A 112 -3.03 15.59 -15.49
N LYS A 113 -1.85 16.20 -15.33
CA LYS A 113 -1.66 17.63 -15.43
C LYS A 113 -1.64 18.16 -16.87
N LEU A 114 -1.05 17.38 -17.79
CA LEU A 114 -0.94 17.77 -19.21
C LEU A 114 -2.30 17.66 -19.93
N ILE A 115 -3.00 16.55 -19.76
CA ILE A 115 -4.22 16.24 -20.52
C ILE A 115 -5.48 16.80 -19.85
N LYS A 116 -5.46 16.99 -18.50
CA LYS A 116 -6.57 17.59 -17.73
C LYS A 116 -7.90 16.89 -17.99
N GLY A 117 -8.00 15.60 -17.65
CA GLY A 117 -9.26 14.85 -17.76
C GLY A 117 -10.20 15.04 -16.56
N PRO A 118 -11.39 14.44 -16.60
CA PRO A 118 -12.31 14.44 -15.45
C PRO A 118 -11.66 13.76 -14.25
N LEU A 119 -12.03 14.23 -13.05
CA LEU A 119 -11.55 13.66 -11.78
C LEU A 119 -12.22 12.30 -11.53
N ILE A 120 -11.48 11.36 -10.94
CA ILE A 120 -11.98 10.01 -10.67
C ILE A 120 -12.94 10.01 -9.47
N ILE A 121 -12.45 10.43 -8.31
CA ILE A 121 -13.23 10.49 -7.07
C ILE A 121 -12.81 11.78 -6.33
N PRO A 122 -13.45 12.92 -6.64
CA PRO A 122 -13.09 14.22 -6.07
C PRO A 122 -13.10 14.27 -4.54
N SER A 123 -14.03 13.53 -3.90
CA SER A 123 -14.15 13.47 -2.44
C SER A 123 -13.00 12.75 -1.73
N ILE A 124 -12.31 11.85 -2.42
CA ILE A 124 -11.22 11.05 -1.85
C ILE A 124 -9.86 11.59 -2.31
N SER A 125 -9.70 11.78 -3.63
CA SER A 125 -8.47 12.24 -4.25
C SER A 125 -8.77 13.36 -5.26
N PRO A 126 -8.67 14.64 -4.86
CA PRO A 126 -9.07 15.77 -5.70
C PRO A 126 -8.14 16.03 -6.89
N ASN A 127 -6.97 15.42 -6.93
CA ASN A 127 -5.96 15.65 -7.98
C ASN A 127 -5.84 14.53 -9.00
N LYS A 128 -6.55 13.39 -8.82
CA LYS A 128 -6.46 12.25 -9.74
C LYS A 128 -7.46 12.37 -10.88
N THR A 129 -6.93 12.29 -12.10
CA THR A 129 -7.71 12.36 -13.34
C THR A 129 -7.74 11.00 -14.05
N TRP A 130 -8.82 10.72 -14.77
CA TRP A 130 -8.94 9.52 -15.60
C TRP A 130 -7.84 9.42 -16.66
N SER A 131 -7.49 10.55 -17.29
CA SER A 131 -6.43 10.60 -18.29
C SER A 131 -5.07 10.18 -17.75
N GLY A 132 -4.69 10.70 -16.58
CA GLY A 132 -3.41 10.34 -15.94
C GLY A 132 -3.36 8.87 -15.53
N THR A 133 -4.43 8.37 -14.91
CA THR A 133 -4.47 6.97 -14.45
C THR A 133 -4.53 5.95 -15.59
N LEU A 134 -5.25 6.24 -16.67
CA LEU A 134 -5.31 5.33 -17.83
C LEU A 134 -3.93 5.23 -18.51
N ILE A 135 -3.24 6.35 -18.70
CA ILE A 135 -1.92 6.34 -19.32
C ILE A 135 -0.90 5.64 -18.40
N SER A 136 -0.90 5.95 -17.11
CA SER A 136 0.00 5.27 -16.18
C SER A 136 -0.26 3.76 -16.11
N PHE A 137 -1.54 3.34 -16.13
CA PHE A 137 -1.94 1.94 -16.19
C PHE A 137 -1.38 1.24 -17.45
N ILE A 138 -1.57 1.84 -18.63
CA ILE A 138 -1.11 1.25 -19.90
C ILE A 138 0.42 1.13 -19.91
N ILE A 139 1.14 2.18 -19.49
CA ILE A 139 2.61 2.16 -19.49
C ILE A 139 3.13 1.15 -18.45
N SER A 140 2.60 1.15 -17.24
CA SER A 140 3.02 0.18 -16.21
C SER A 140 2.72 -1.25 -16.62
N LEU A 141 1.58 -1.52 -17.28
CA LEU A 141 1.25 -2.82 -17.85
C LEU A 141 2.30 -3.28 -18.87
N PHE A 142 2.65 -2.41 -19.84
CA PHE A 142 3.67 -2.75 -20.83
C PHE A 142 5.04 -2.99 -20.22
N VAL A 143 5.44 -2.19 -19.23
CA VAL A 143 6.71 -2.39 -18.54
C VAL A 143 6.72 -3.72 -17.79
N ILE A 144 5.66 -4.05 -17.03
CA ILE A 144 5.57 -5.32 -16.29
C ILE A 144 5.57 -6.51 -17.26
N TYR A 145 4.84 -6.39 -18.38
CA TYR A 145 4.81 -7.43 -19.42
C TYR A 145 6.18 -7.65 -20.07
N TYR A 146 6.95 -6.58 -20.30
CA TYR A 146 8.29 -6.65 -20.87
C TYR A 146 9.29 -7.45 -19.98
N PHE A 147 9.03 -7.53 -18.68
CA PHE A 147 9.82 -8.34 -17.74
C PHE A 147 9.31 -9.79 -17.61
N ASP A 148 8.84 -10.38 -18.73
CA ASP A 148 8.43 -11.78 -18.88
C ASP A 148 7.24 -12.22 -17.99
N ASN A 149 6.42 -11.28 -17.55
CA ASN A 149 5.20 -11.61 -16.82
C ASN A 149 4.04 -11.91 -17.79
N PRO A 150 3.15 -12.87 -17.48
CA PRO A 150 1.95 -13.12 -18.28
C PRO A 150 1.08 -11.85 -18.36
N ILE A 151 0.43 -11.61 -19.50
CA ILE A 151 -0.38 -10.40 -19.74
C ILE A 151 -1.48 -10.22 -18.68
N ILE A 152 -2.10 -11.32 -18.25
CA ILE A 152 -3.15 -11.29 -17.21
C ILE A 152 -2.56 -10.81 -15.89
N LEU A 153 -1.41 -11.33 -15.49
CA LEU A 153 -0.72 -10.92 -14.27
C LEU A 153 -0.27 -9.45 -14.36
N SER A 154 0.27 -9.04 -15.52
CA SER A 154 0.67 -7.63 -15.74
C SER A 154 -0.51 -6.67 -15.62
N CYS A 155 -1.70 -7.05 -16.13
CA CYS A 155 -2.93 -6.29 -15.94
C CYS A 155 -3.32 -6.19 -14.46
N LEU A 156 -3.33 -7.33 -13.73
CA LEU A 156 -3.71 -7.35 -12.32
C LEU A 156 -2.75 -6.50 -11.48
N LEU A 157 -1.45 -6.62 -11.72
CA LEU A 157 -0.43 -5.84 -11.02
C LEU A 157 -0.57 -4.33 -11.30
N SER A 158 -0.80 -3.93 -12.55
CA SER A 158 -0.99 -2.51 -12.89
C SER A 158 -2.27 -1.94 -12.28
N ILE A 159 -3.36 -2.70 -12.24
CA ILE A 159 -4.61 -2.31 -11.57
C ILE A 159 -4.39 -2.18 -10.05
N SER A 160 -3.60 -3.08 -9.47
CA SER A 160 -3.35 -3.09 -8.02
C SER A 160 -2.65 -1.82 -7.52
N LEU A 161 -1.74 -1.23 -8.32
CA LEU A 161 -1.10 0.06 -8.02
C LEU A 161 -2.13 1.19 -7.84
N PHE A 162 -3.10 1.25 -8.74
CA PHE A 162 -4.16 2.24 -8.66
C PHE A 162 -5.06 2.05 -7.43
N PHE A 163 -5.47 0.81 -7.16
CA PHE A 163 -6.32 0.53 -6.01
C PHE A 163 -5.62 0.79 -4.67
N GLY A 164 -4.31 0.54 -4.56
CA GLY A 164 -3.52 0.83 -3.37
C GLY A 164 -3.62 2.30 -2.98
N ASP A 165 -3.31 3.18 -3.90
CA ASP A 165 -3.34 4.62 -3.68
C ASP A 165 -4.76 5.16 -3.38
N ILE A 166 -5.81 4.66 -4.06
CA ILE A 166 -7.19 5.04 -3.75
C ILE A 166 -7.58 4.56 -2.34
N PHE A 167 -7.23 3.33 -1.98
CA PHE A 167 -7.57 2.78 -0.67
C PHE A 167 -6.94 3.59 0.47
N PHE A 168 -5.65 3.92 0.37
CA PHE A 168 -4.99 4.77 1.37
C PHE A 168 -5.59 6.18 1.41
N SER A 169 -5.88 6.76 0.26
CA SER A 169 -6.57 8.05 0.18
C SER A 169 -7.95 7.99 0.85
N TYR A 170 -8.71 6.92 0.66
CA TYR A 170 -10.00 6.69 1.32
C TYR A 170 -9.84 6.61 2.85
N ILE A 171 -8.90 5.83 3.36
CA ILE A 171 -8.62 5.71 4.79
C ILE A 171 -8.22 7.06 5.40
N LYS A 172 -7.38 7.84 4.72
CA LYS A 172 -7.01 9.20 5.14
C LYS A 172 -8.23 10.09 5.30
N ARG A 173 -9.11 10.16 4.29
CA ARG A 173 -10.32 11.01 4.35
C ARG A 173 -11.30 10.59 5.43
N LYS A 174 -11.51 9.28 5.61
CA LYS A 174 -12.36 8.75 6.70
C LYS A 174 -11.88 9.13 8.09
N ASN A 175 -10.57 9.32 8.27
CA ASN A 175 -9.97 9.73 9.53
C ASN A 175 -9.68 11.26 9.60
N ASN A 176 -10.22 12.05 8.67
CA ASN A 176 -10.00 13.50 8.56
C ASN A 176 -8.50 13.87 8.45
N LEU A 177 -7.72 13.01 7.83
CA LEU A 177 -6.30 13.23 7.57
C LEU A 177 -6.09 13.61 6.11
N LYS A 178 -5.09 14.46 5.85
CA LYS A 178 -4.58 14.73 4.51
C LYS A 178 -3.43 13.77 4.19
N ASP A 179 -2.47 13.66 5.08
CA ASP A 179 -1.29 12.79 4.99
C ASP A 179 -1.12 12.06 6.31
N PHE A 180 -0.50 10.87 6.32
CA PHE A 180 -0.25 10.13 7.55
C PHE A 180 0.77 10.83 8.45
N SER A 181 1.76 11.49 7.86
CA SER A 181 2.70 12.32 8.62
C SER A 181 3.32 13.41 7.74
N ASN A 182 4.02 14.35 8.38
CA ASN A 182 4.85 15.35 7.69
C ASN A 182 6.34 15.00 7.87
N PHE A 183 6.68 13.71 7.98
CA PHE A 183 8.04 13.27 8.24
C PHE A 183 9.00 13.67 7.09
N LEU A 184 8.55 13.46 5.86
CA LEU A 184 9.28 13.90 4.67
C LEU A 184 8.82 15.31 4.30
N ARG A 185 9.44 16.32 4.86
CA ARG A 185 9.09 17.74 4.69
C ARG A 185 8.55 18.07 3.29
N GLY A 186 7.24 18.36 3.20
CA GLY A 186 6.55 18.67 1.96
C GLY A 186 6.11 17.45 1.09
N HIS A 187 6.42 16.23 1.50
CA HIS A 187 6.16 15.01 0.71
C HIS A 187 5.36 13.92 1.46
N GLY A 188 4.73 14.27 2.59
CA GLY A 188 3.94 13.32 3.39
C GLY A 188 4.77 12.37 4.25
N GLY A 189 4.21 11.22 4.58
CA GLY A 189 4.85 10.17 5.37
C GLY A 189 5.47 9.04 4.55
N ILE A 190 6.05 8.08 5.23
CA ILE A 190 6.55 6.84 4.61
C ILE A 190 5.38 6.00 4.10
N LEU A 191 4.30 5.89 4.88
CA LEU A 191 3.09 5.19 4.44
C LEU A 191 2.46 5.82 3.21
N ASP A 192 2.56 7.15 3.06
CA ASP A 192 2.11 7.86 1.85
C ASP A 192 2.95 7.56 0.60
N ARG A 193 4.12 6.92 0.76
CA ARG A 193 5.02 6.49 -0.32
C ARG A 193 4.89 5.02 -0.66
N LEU A 194 4.33 4.25 0.26
CA LEU A 194 4.14 2.82 0.09
C LEU A 194 2.70 2.46 -0.31
N ASP A 195 1.82 3.46 -0.40
CA ASP A 195 0.38 3.28 -0.63
C ASP A 195 0.09 2.59 -1.97
N SER A 196 0.74 2.99 -3.06
CA SER A 196 0.58 2.35 -4.37
C SER A 196 1.09 0.91 -4.41
N MET A 197 2.12 0.56 -3.61
CA MET A 197 2.66 -0.81 -3.54
C MET A 197 1.78 -1.77 -2.75
N PHE A 198 0.82 -1.28 -1.99
CA PHE A 198 0.09 -2.02 -0.98
C PHE A 198 -0.59 -3.29 -1.49
N PHE A 199 -1.27 -3.21 -2.63
CA PHE A 199 -1.87 -4.38 -3.26
C PHE A 199 -0.93 -5.11 -4.22
N PHE A 200 0.04 -4.40 -4.79
CA PHE A 200 1.00 -4.99 -5.71
C PHE A 200 1.83 -6.11 -5.07
N ILE A 201 2.23 -5.94 -3.82
CA ILE A 201 3.06 -6.90 -3.07
C ILE A 201 2.32 -8.20 -2.74
N ILE A 202 0.99 -8.20 -2.80
CA ILE A 202 0.16 -9.31 -2.35
C ILE A 202 -0.26 -10.23 -3.50
N ILE A 203 -0.22 -9.72 -4.73
CA ILE A 203 -0.50 -10.46 -5.96
C ILE A 203 0.75 -11.19 -6.43
#